data_0588cc2e75a3b561e865ffcb68adb752
#
_entry.id   0588cc2e75a3b561e865ffcb68adb752
#
_cell.length_a   1.000
_cell.length_b   1.000
_cell.length_c   1.000
_cell.angle_alpha   90.00
_cell.angle_beta   90.00
_cell.angle_gamma   90.00
#
_symmetry.space_group_name_H-M   'P 1'
#
loop_
_entity.id
_entity.type
_entity.pdbx_description
1 polymer ?
#
loop_
_entity_poly.entity_id
_entity_poly.type
_entity_poly.pdbx_seq_one_letter_code
_entity_poly.pdbx_strand_id
1 'polypeptide(L)'
;MNPLRQVRDWPVPAAAAAVLGPSGVLATAGDTSMPFRLASVTKPLAALAALVAVEEEAVALDQPLAEYAGRQLGAELSDQLGSATLRHLLSHASGLAPDRRARAAAVGTRRIYSNTGYDLVGELVTVATGIDFADYLAEAVFTPLGMRTAGLVGSPASEGRASVTDLQALLTELLAPSGLLHQDSLRAARTVQFPGLPGVLPGYGGQRPNDWGAGFEVRGTKQPHWTSARNSAGTYGHFGRSGTMFWIDPQAGLALVALADRAFDDWAVQAWPVLSDAVLDTFG
;
A
#
# COMPACT_ATOMS: atom_id res chain seq x y z
N MET A 1 -14.15 26.13 -2.55
CA MET A 1 -14.96 25.23 -3.44
C MET A 1 -14.51 23.81 -3.18
N ASN A 2 -15.40 22.78 -3.17
CA ASN A 2 -14.96 21.40 -2.94
C ASN A 2 -14.16 20.88 -4.15
N PRO A 3 -12.84 20.60 -4.01
CA PRO A 3 -11.99 20.17 -5.12
C PRO A 3 -12.34 18.76 -5.62
N LEU A 4 -13.03 17.96 -4.81
CA LEU A 4 -13.42 16.59 -5.17
C LEU A 4 -14.62 16.51 -6.12
N ARG A 5 -15.26 17.66 -6.45
CA ARG A 5 -16.41 17.64 -7.39
C ARG A 5 -16.07 17.04 -8.75
N GLN A 6 -14.83 17.22 -9.22
CA GLN A 6 -14.34 16.66 -10.48
C GLN A 6 -14.37 15.12 -10.55
N VAL A 7 -14.42 14.42 -9.41
CA VAL A 7 -14.56 12.96 -9.37
C VAL A 7 -15.86 12.48 -10.03
N ARG A 8 -16.90 13.35 -10.06
CA ARG A 8 -18.18 13.05 -10.71
C ARG A 8 -18.10 13.09 -12.24
N ASP A 9 -17.06 13.75 -12.78
CA ASP A 9 -16.85 13.91 -14.22
C ASP A 9 -15.89 12.83 -14.75
N TRP A 10 -15.40 11.94 -13.89
CA TRP A 10 -14.55 10.83 -14.30
C TRP A 10 -15.34 9.85 -15.20
N PRO A 11 -14.72 9.30 -16.23
CA PRO A 11 -15.37 8.37 -17.16
C PRO A 11 -15.49 6.96 -16.55
N VAL A 12 -16.12 6.86 -15.38
CA VAL A 12 -16.26 5.63 -14.58
C VAL A 12 -17.71 5.44 -14.13
N PRO A 13 -18.22 4.21 -14.00
CA PRO A 13 -19.58 3.94 -13.52
C PRO A 13 -19.85 4.48 -12.11
N ALA A 14 -18.88 4.31 -11.21
CA ALA A 14 -18.96 4.83 -9.85
C ALA A 14 -17.58 5.30 -9.38
N ALA A 15 -17.56 6.37 -8.60
CA ALA A 15 -16.38 6.85 -7.90
C ALA A 15 -16.77 7.56 -6.62
N ALA A 16 -15.89 7.45 -5.61
CA ALA A 16 -15.98 8.18 -4.38
C ALA A 16 -14.60 8.62 -3.91
N ALA A 17 -14.52 9.75 -3.20
CA ALA A 17 -13.26 10.29 -2.71
C ALA A 17 -13.45 11.02 -1.38
N ALA A 18 -12.36 11.13 -0.63
CA ALA A 18 -12.25 11.98 0.56
C ALA A 18 -10.87 12.59 0.67
N VAL A 19 -10.80 13.83 1.15
CA VAL A 19 -9.57 14.47 1.59
C VAL A 19 -9.64 14.73 3.09
N LEU A 20 -8.53 14.44 3.76
CA LEU A 20 -8.36 14.60 5.21
C LEU A 20 -7.20 15.53 5.52
N GLY A 21 -7.33 16.24 6.61
CA GLY A 21 -6.28 17.01 7.26
C GLY A 21 -6.14 16.63 8.73
N PRO A 22 -5.31 17.34 9.50
CA PRO A 22 -5.07 17.03 10.92
C PRO A 22 -6.33 17.07 11.79
N SER A 23 -7.36 17.82 11.39
CA SER A 23 -8.63 17.95 12.10
C SER A 23 -9.71 16.95 11.64
N GLY A 24 -9.38 16.05 10.73
CA GLY A 24 -10.30 15.05 10.19
C GLY A 24 -10.67 15.29 8.71
N VAL A 25 -11.85 14.84 8.32
CA VAL A 25 -12.33 14.92 6.92
C VAL A 25 -12.64 16.36 6.53
N LEU A 26 -11.99 16.84 5.48
CA LEU A 26 -12.14 18.21 4.95
C LEU A 26 -13.19 18.28 3.83
N ALA A 27 -13.27 17.25 2.99
CA ALA A 27 -14.24 17.15 1.91
C ALA A 27 -14.48 15.71 1.48
N THR A 28 -15.66 15.44 0.90
CA THR A 28 -16.01 14.15 0.29
C THR A 28 -16.73 14.36 -1.05
N ALA A 29 -16.71 13.32 -1.90
CA ALA A 29 -17.51 13.21 -3.11
C ALA A 29 -17.92 11.77 -3.36
N GLY A 30 -19.07 11.54 -4.03
CA GLY A 30 -19.61 10.22 -4.30
C GLY A 30 -20.22 9.55 -3.07
N ASP A 31 -20.55 8.27 -3.20
CA ASP A 31 -21.02 7.43 -2.07
C ASP A 31 -19.81 6.84 -1.34
N THR A 32 -19.43 7.46 -0.22
CA THR A 32 -18.28 7.05 0.59
C THR A 32 -18.48 5.74 1.34
N SER A 33 -19.71 5.24 1.41
CA SER A 33 -20.05 3.99 2.10
C SER A 33 -19.98 2.76 1.19
N MET A 34 -19.98 2.96 -0.14
CA MET A 34 -19.93 1.88 -1.12
C MET A 34 -18.56 1.19 -1.11
N PRO A 35 -18.49 -0.16 -0.95
CA PRO A 35 -17.23 -0.89 -1.03
C PRO A 35 -16.74 -1.04 -2.48
N PHE A 36 -15.46 -0.78 -2.70
CA PHE A 36 -14.76 -0.98 -3.97
C PHE A 36 -13.74 -2.12 -3.87
N ARG A 37 -13.43 -2.75 -5.00
CA ARG A 37 -12.26 -3.65 -5.12
C ARG A 37 -11.00 -2.79 -5.07
N LEU A 38 -10.12 -3.08 -4.11
CA LEU A 38 -8.93 -2.26 -3.89
C LEU A 38 -7.78 -2.54 -4.86
N ALA A 39 -7.75 -3.73 -5.48
CA ALA A 39 -6.57 -4.22 -6.18
C ALA A 39 -5.31 -3.99 -5.31
N SER A 40 -4.25 -3.41 -5.87
CA SER A 40 -2.99 -3.26 -5.14
C SER A 40 -3.01 -2.32 -3.93
N VAL A 41 -4.07 -1.54 -3.73
CA VAL A 41 -4.30 -0.81 -2.46
C VAL A 41 -4.48 -1.79 -1.28
N THR A 42 -4.68 -3.06 -1.53
CA THR A 42 -4.63 -4.14 -0.51
C THR A 42 -3.25 -4.27 0.14
N LYS A 43 -2.16 -4.05 -0.62
CA LYS A 43 -0.79 -4.27 -0.13
C LYS A 43 -0.42 -3.46 1.11
N PRO A 44 -0.69 -2.14 1.18
CA PRO A 44 -0.51 -1.38 2.41
C PRO A 44 -1.23 -1.97 3.63
N LEU A 45 -2.47 -2.43 3.46
CA LEU A 45 -3.23 -3.05 4.53
C LEU A 45 -2.58 -4.36 5.00
N ALA A 46 -2.17 -5.20 4.04
CA ALA A 46 -1.44 -6.44 4.34
C ALA A 46 -0.07 -6.15 5.00
N ALA A 47 0.61 -5.08 4.60
CA ALA A 47 1.87 -4.69 5.21
C ALA A 47 1.69 -4.22 6.66
N LEU A 48 0.63 -3.45 6.96
CA LEU A 48 0.33 -3.04 8.33
C LEU A 48 0.05 -4.25 9.22
N ALA A 49 -0.74 -5.23 8.75
CA ALA A 49 -0.97 -6.47 9.49
C ALA A 49 0.34 -7.25 9.74
N ALA A 50 1.21 -7.36 8.73
CA ALA A 50 2.51 -7.99 8.90
C ALA A 50 3.41 -7.25 9.90
N LEU A 51 3.33 -5.92 9.97
CA LEU A 51 4.06 -5.12 10.96
C LEU A 51 3.47 -5.28 12.37
N VAL A 52 2.14 -5.47 12.51
CA VAL A 52 1.55 -5.88 13.80
C VAL A 52 2.12 -7.23 14.23
N ALA A 53 2.20 -8.22 13.33
CA ALA A 53 2.81 -9.52 13.63
C ALA A 53 4.30 -9.42 14.02
N VAL A 54 5.01 -8.40 13.52
CA VAL A 54 6.39 -8.11 13.98
C VAL A 54 6.39 -7.58 15.41
N GLU A 55 5.46 -6.69 15.76
CA GLU A 55 5.36 -6.13 17.13
C GLU A 55 4.89 -7.16 18.14
N GLU A 56 4.11 -8.15 17.71
CA GLU A 56 3.71 -9.33 18.49
C GLU A 56 4.82 -10.39 18.58
N GLU A 57 5.99 -10.15 18.00
CA GLU A 57 7.13 -11.09 17.95
C GLU A 57 6.81 -12.42 17.24
N ALA A 58 5.68 -12.50 16.51
CA ALA A 58 5.33 -13.68 15.73
C ALA A 58 6.27 -13.87 14.53
N VAL A 59 6.69 -12.76 13.89
CA VAL A 59 7.68 -12.74 12.80
C VAL A 59 8.71 -11.63 13.06
N ALA A 60 9.90 -11.76 12.47
CA ALA A 60 10.92 -10.72 12.56
C ALA A 60 11.10 -10.04 11.20
N LEU A 61 11.21 -8.71 11.21
CA LEU A 61 11.30 -7.90 10.00
C LEU A 61 12.59 -8.19 9.21
N ASP A 62 13.70 -8.51 9.90
CA ASP A 62 15.03 -8.66 9.32
C ASP A 62 15.61 -10.07 9.41
N GLN A 63 14.83 -11.05 9.88
CA GLN A 63 15.25 -12.45 9.89
C GLN A 63 15.13 -13.03 8.47
N PRO A 64 16.12 -13.80 7.99
CA PRO A 64 16.05 -14.47 6.70
C PRO A 64 14.83 -15.38 6.59
N LEU A 65 14.06 -15.23 5.52
CA LEU A 65 12.84 -16.02 5.28
C LEU A 65 13.14 -17.52 5.15
N ALA A 66 14.33 -17.88 4.72
CA ALA A 66 14.78 -19.26 4.65
C ALA A 66 14.72 -19.97 6.02
N GLU A 67 14.84 -19.25 7.13
CA GLU A 67 14.74 -19.81 8.48
C GLU A 67 13.29 -20.20 8.86
N TYR A 68 12.30 -19.49 8.31
CA TYR A 68 10.88 -19.86 8.44
C TYR A 68 10.49 -20.94 7.42
N ALA A 69 11.05 -20.88 6.21
CA ALA A 69 10.70 -21.72 5.08
C ALA A 69 11.03 -23.20 5.29
N GLY A 70 12.13 -23.51 5.99
CA GLY A 70 12.59 -24.87 6.22
C GLY A 70 11.62 -25.78 6.98
N ARG A 71 10.61 -25.20 7.62
CA ARG A 71 9.59 -25.93 8.37
C ARG A 71 8.24 -26.00 7.66
N GLN A 72 7.89 -25.06 6.79
CA GLN A 72 6.49 -24.85 6.37
C GLN A 72 6.28 -24.32 4.93
N LEU A 73 7.25 -23.63 4.31
CA LEU A 73 7.11 -23.08 2.94
C LEU A 73 7.73 -23.95 1.84
N GLY A 74 8.35 -25.09 2.21
CA GLY A 74 9.01 -26.00 1.29
C GLY A 74 10.47 -25.65 0.98
N ALA A 75 11.33 -26.66 0.83
CA ALA A 75 12.78 -26.48 0.63
C ALA A 75 13.13 -25.71 -0.65
N GLU A 76 12.40 -25.92 -1.75
CA GLU A 76 12.65 -25.25 -3.02
C GLU A 76 12.45 -23.72 -2.91
N LEU A 77 11.42 -23.27 -2.18
CA LEU A 77 11.20 -21.85 -1.94
C LEU A 77 12.25 -21.25 -1.02
N SER A 78 12.73 -21.99 -0.03
CA SER A 78 13.81 -21.59 0.86
C SER A 78 15.08 -21.23 0.09
N ASP A 79 15.49 -22.07 -0.88
CA ASP A 79 16.67 -21.84 -1.72
C ASP A 79 16.50 -20.58 -2.59
N GLN A 80 15.27 -20.33 -3.08
CA GLN A 80 14.98 -19.16 -3.91
C GLN A 80 14.95 -17.87 -3.11
N LEU A 81 14.48 -17.89 -1.87
CA LEU A 81 14.43 -16.72 -0.99
C LEU A 81 15.82 -16.31 -0.48
N GLY A 82 16.69 -17.27 -0.19
CA GLY A 82 18.06 -17.02 0.27
C GLY A 82 18.09 -16.08 1.48
N SER A 83 18.77 -14.94 1.36
CA SER A 83 18.89 -13.91 2.41
C SER A 83 17.71 -12.89 2.43
N ALA A 84 16.66 -13.10 1.64
CA ALA A 84 15.51 -12.20 1.67
C ALA A 84 14.83 -12.23 3.05
N THR A 85 14.36 -11.07 3.50
CA THR A 85 13.66 -10.88 4.76
C THR A 85 12.25 -10.35 4.51
N LEU A 86 11.40 -10.30 5.54
CA LEU A 86 10.08 -9.67 5.45
C LEU A 86 10.20 -8.21 4.95
N ARG A 87 11.20 -7.45 5.41
CA ARG A 87 11.49 -6.09 4.91
C ARG A 87 11.70 -6.06 3.40
N HIS A 88 12.39 -7.03 2.83
CA HIS A 88 12.60 -7.13 1.39
C HIS A 88 11.30 -7.44 0.63
N LEU A 89 10.42 -8.29 1.17
CA LEU A 89 9.10 -8.57 0.58
C LEU A 89 8.24 -7.30 0.55
N LEU A 90 8.06 -6.68 1.73
CA LEU A 90 7.22 -5.48 1.90
C LEU A 90 7.66 -4.30 1.05
N SER A 91 8.96 -4.19 0.75
CA SER A 91 9.52 -3.09 -0.05
C SER A 91 9.86 -3.48 -1.49
N HIS A 92 9.40 -4.64 -1.97
CA HIS A 92 9.66 -5.12 -3.33
C HIS A 92 11.15 -5.29 -3.70
N ALA A 93 11.99 -5.57 -2.72
CA ALA A 93 13.44 -5.73 -2.87
C ALA A 93 13.91 -7.20 -2.78
N SER A 94 12.98 -8.17 -2.66
CA SER A 94 13.30 -9.59 -2.49
C SER A 94 13.92 -10.27 -3.71
N GLY A 95 13.79 -9.66 -4.89
CA GLY A 95 14.22 -10.25 -6.14
C GLY A 95 13.25 -11.29 -6.71
N LEU A 96 12.10 -11.51 -6.09
CA LEU A 96 11.05 -12.41 -6.63
C LEU A 96 10.41 -11.84 -7.88
N ALA A 97 10.03 -12.73 -8.79
CA ALA A 97 9.27 -12.37 -9.99
C ALA A 97 7.88 -11.81 -9.61
N PRO A 98 7.25 -11.00 -10.49
CA PRO A 98 5.97 -10.36 -10.20
C PRO A 98 4.86 -11.32 -9.78
N ASP A 99 4.64 -12.39 -10.56
CA ASP A 99 3.50 -13.30 -10.43
C ASP A 99 3.93 -14.79 -10.46
N ARG A 100 5.16 -15.08 -10.08
CA ARG A 100 5.69 -16.45 -10.03
C ARG A 100 6.59 -16.63 -8.82
N ARG A 101 6.52 -17.79 -8.18
CA ARG A 101 7.45 -18.20 -7.11
C ARG A 101 8.82 -18.58 -7.69
N ALA A 102 9.49 -17.57 -8.25
CA ALA A 102 10.80 -17.74 -8.86
C ALA A 102 11.64 -16.48 -8.66
N ARG A 103 12.94 -16.63 -8.49
CA ARG A 103 13.88 -15.51 -8.45
C ARG A 103 14.07 -14.90 -9.84
N ALA A 104 13.96 -13.58 -9.93
CA ALA A 104 14.21 -12.80 -11.14
C ALA A 104 15.43 -11.87 -11.01
N ALA A 105 15.89 -11.62 -9.78
CA ALA A 105 17.11 -10.85 -9.49
C ALA A 105 17.69 -11.25 -8.13
N ALA A 106 18.92 -10.84 -7.84
CA ALA A 106 19.49 -10.97 -6.51
C ALA A 106 18.75 -10.06 -5.51
N VAL A 107 18.68 -10.51 -4.25
CA VAL A 107 18.07 -9.75 -3.15
C VAL A 107 18.75 -8.39 -3.00
N GLY A 108 17.96 -7.33 -2.81
CA GLY A 108 18.48 -5.99 -2.55
C GLY A 108 19.15 -5.29 -3.73
N THR A 109 19.03 -5.80 -4.98
CA THR A 109 19.70 -5.19 -6.14
C THR A 109 18.81 -4.28 -6.98
N ARG A 110 17.52 -4.49 -6.94
CA ARG A 110 16.51 -3.70 -7.64
C ARG A 110 15.11 -3.91 -7.07
N ARG A 111 14.19 -2.98 -7.37
CA ARG A 111 12.77 -3.17 -7.09
C ARG A 111 12.12 -3.99 -8.19
N ILE A 112 11.52 -5.09 -7.80
CA ILE A 112 10.61 -5.88 -8.66
C ILE A 112 9.26 -5.88 -7.95
N TYR A 113 8.32 -5.10 -8.48
CA TYR A 113 6.95 -5.08 -7.98
C TYR A 113 6.36 -6.49 -8.06
N SER A 114 6.11 -7.13 -6.91
CA SER A 114 5.79 -8.56 -6.84
C SER A 114 4.52 -8.81 -6.04
N ASN A 115 3.50 -9.37 -6.70
CA ASN A 115 2.33 -9.93 -6.05
C ASN A 115 2.72 -11.18 -5.26
N THR A 116 3.54 -12.05 -5.86
CA THR A 116 4.08 -13.25 -5.18
C THR A 116 4.75 -12.90 -3.85
N GLY A 117 5.47 -11.75 -3.78
CA GLY A 117 6.07 -11.31 -2.52
C GLY A 117 5.05 -11.06 -1.44
N TYR A 118 3.90 -10.45 -1.77
CA TYR A 118 2.81 -10.20 -0.82
C TYR A 118 1.98 -11.45 -0.50
N ASP A 119 1.84 -12.38 -1.44
CA ASP A 119 1.25 -13.69 -1.14
C ASP A 119 2.10 -14.43 -0.09
N LEU A 120 3.42 -14.36 -0.21
CA LEU A 120 4.33 -14.91 0.80
C LEU A 120 4.28 -14.17 2.14
N VAL A 121 4.02 -12.87 2.16
CA VAL A 121 3.76 -12.14 3.42
C VAL A 121 2.56 -12.74 4.14
N GLY A 122 1.46 -12.98 3.44
CA GLY A 122 0.28 -13.61 4.03
C GLY A 122 0.56 -15.02 4.53
N GLU A 123 1.23 -15.85 3.72
CA GLU A 123 1.62 -17.21 4.14
C GLU A 123 2.53 -17.21 5.37
N LEU A 124 3.53 -16.31 5.41
CA LEU A 124 4.44 -16.19 6.54
C LEU A 124 3.69 -15.87 7.84
N VAL A 125 2.78 -14.89 7.80
CA VAL A 125 1.98 -14.50 8.97
C VAL A 125 1.07 -15.64 9.39
N THR A 126 0.35 -16.28 8.44
CA THR A 126 -0.51 -17.44 8.74
C THR A 126 0.26 -18.56 9.43
N VAL A 127 1.43 -18.87 8.92
CA VAL A 127 2.29 -19.92 9.46
C VAL A 127 2.80 -19.59 10.86
N ALA A 128 3.19 -18.34 11.07
CA ALA A 128 3.76 -17.89 12.34
C ALA A 128 2.72 -17.77 13.45
N THR A 129 1.50 -17.34 13.10
CA THR A 129 0.42 -17.09 14.07
C THR A 129 -0.55 -18.27 14.21
N GLY A 130 -0.64 -19.13 13.19
CA GLY A 130 -1.66 -20.19 13.10
C GLY A 130 -3.05 -19.66 12.73
N ILE A 131 -3.18 -18.38 12.37
CA ILE A 131 -4.44 -17.71 12.01
C ILE A 131 -4.44 -17.48 10.49
N ASP A 132 -5.56 -17.76 9.82
CA ASP A 132 -5.70 -17.40 8.40
C ASP A 132 -5.43 -15.91 8.19
N PHE A 133 -4.72 -15.56 7.10
CA PHE A 133 -4.28 -14.16 6.93
C PHE A 133 -5.44 -13.17 6.79
N ALA A 134 -6.56 -13.57 6.20
CA ALA A 134 -7.71 -12.69 6.09
C ALA A 134 -8.32 -12.38 7.46
N ASP A 135 -8.40 -13.38 8.34
CA ASP A 135 -8.86 -13.21 9.71
C ASP A 135 -7.85 -12.37 10.52
N TYR A 136 -6.56 -12.69 10.39
CA TYR A 136 -5.50 -11.91 11.04
C TYR A 136 -5.52 -10.43 10.62
N LEU A 137 -5.66 -10.14 9.31
CA LEU A 137 -5.79 -8.77 8.81
C LEU A 137 -7.02 -8.06 9.37
N ALA A 138 -8.13 -8.77 9.51
CA ALA A 138 -9.35 -8.21 10.09
C ALA A 138 -9.16 -7.88 11.58
N GLU A 139 -8.53 -8.74 12.34
CA GLU A 139 -8.25 -8.54 13.77
C GLU A 139 -7.17 -7.48 14.02
N ALA A 140 -6.09 -7.50 13.25
CA ALA A 140 -4.94 -6.63 13.43
C ALA A 140 -5.16 -5.20 12.89
N VAL A 141 -5.99 -5.02 11.86
CA VAL A 141 -6.12 -3.72 11.17
C VAL A 141 -7.56 -3.25 11.06
N PHE A 142 -8.47 -4.07 10.51
CA PHE A 142 -9.82 -3.57 10.19
C PHE A 142 -10.64 -3.30 11.44
N THR A 143 -10.61 -4.21 12.41
CA THR A 143 -11.38 -4.07 13.66
C THR A 143 -10.89 -2.92 14.52
N PRO A 144 -9.57 -2.77 14.80
CA PRO A 144 -9.06 -1.64 15.57
C PRO A 144 -9.35 -0.27 14.95
N LEU A 145 -9.32 -0.18 13.61
CA LEU A 145 -9.62 1.04 12.89
C LEU A 145 -11.12 1.26 12.63
N GLY A 146 -11.99 0.30 12.97
CA GLY A 146 -13.42 0.39 12.71
C GLY A 146 -13.80 0.34 11.22
N MET A 147 -13.01 -0.33 10.39
CA MET A 147 -13.22 -0.49 8.94
C MET A 147 -14.26 -1.57 8.66
N ARG A 148 -15.54 -1.21 8.79
CA ARG A 148 -16.66 -2.15 8.88
C ARG A 148 -17.03 -2.85 7.57
N THR A 149 -16.68 -2.27 6.43
CA THR A 149 -16.97 -2.86 5.10
C THR A 149 -15.71 -3.43 4.44
N ALA A 150 -14.56 -3.30 5.12
CA ALA A 150 -13.31 -3.86 4.66
C ALA A 150 -13.27 -5.37 4.80
N GLY A 151 -12.60 -6.03 3.87
CA GLY A 151 -12.40 -7.48 3.88
C GLY A 151 -11.36 -7.92 2.86
N LEU A 152 -10.82 -9.11 3.08
CA LEU A 152 -9.92 -9.78 2.15
C LEU A 152 -10.54 -11.12 1.73
N VAL A 153 -10.63 -11.37 0.43
CA VAL A 153 -11.13 -12.64 -0.12
C VAL A 153 -10.10 -13.14 -1.13
N GLY A 154 -9.08 -13.87 -0.64
CA GLY A 154 -8.00 -14.39 -1.47
C GLY A 154 -6.67 -13.70 -1.27
N SER A 155 -5.99 -13.27 -2.35
CA SER A 155 -4.61 -12.78 -2.30
C SER A 155 -4.45 -11.47 -1.51
N PRO A 156 -3.54 -11.43 -0.51
CA PRO A 156 -3.16 -10.20 0.18
C PRO A 156 -2.45 -9.18 -0.72
N ALA A 157 -2.08 -9.59 -1.93
CA ALA A 157 -1.51 -8.68 -2.92
C ALA A 157 -2.57 -7.79 -3.61
N SER A 158 -3.86 -8.21 -3.69
CA SER A 158 -4.79 -7.52 -4.59
C SER A 158 -6.29 -7.75 -4.37
N GLU A 159 -6.70 -8.62 -3.45
CA GLU A 159 -8.12 -9.03 -3.38
C GLU A 159 -8.85 -8.46 -2.16
N GLY A 160 -8.36 -7.33 -1.65
CA GLY A 160 -9.04 -6.54 -0.64
C GLY A 160 -10.23 -5.76 -1.20
N ARG A 161 -11.17 -5.47 -0.32
CA ARG A 161 -12.31 -4.57 -0.53
C ARG A 161 -12.41 -3.60 0.63
N ALA A 162 -12.78 -2.37 0.36
CA ALA A 162 -13.11 -1.37 1.38
C ALA A 162 -13.88 -0.21 0.75
N SER A 163 -14.59 0.54 1.58
CA SER A 163 -15.20 1.81 1.22
C SER A 163 -14.23 2.98 1.42
N VAL A 164 -14.59 4.15 0.89
CA VAL A 164 -13.87 5.40 1.21
C VAL A 164 -13.93 5.68 2.72
N THR A 165 -15.07 5.40 3.36
CA THR A 165 -15.23 5.58 4.81
C THR A 165 -14.28 4.68 5.61
N ASP A 166 -14.05 3.44 5.19
CA ASP A 166 -13.04 2.59 5.83
C ASP A 166 -11.63 3.17 5.66
N LEU A 167 -11.28 3.59 4.44
CA LEU A 167 -9.95 4.15 4.19
C LEU A 167 -9.75 5.53 4.85
N GLN A 168 -10.82 6.29 5.12
CA GLN A 168 -10.72 7.50 5.97
C GLN A 168 -10.20 7.16 7.36
N ALA A 169 -10.65 6.06 7.96
CA ALA A 169 -10.16 5.63 9.28
C ALA A 169 -8.66 5.28 9.23
N LEU A 170 -8.23 4.54 8.19
CA LEU A 170 -6.82 4.26 7.94
C LEU A 170 -6.01 5.56 7.76
N LEU A 171 -6.49 6.49 6.92
CA LEU A 171 -5.77 7.74 6.64
C LEU A 171 -5.70 8.65 7.88
N THR A 172 -6.71 8.64 8.74
CA THR A 172 -6.69 9.33 10.03
C THR A 172 -5.57 8.78 10.90
N GLU A 173 -5.45 7.45 11.03
CA GLU A 173 -4.38 6.80 11.78
C GLU A 173 -3.00 7.12 11.21
N LEU A 174 -2.83 7.16 9.88
CA LEU A 174 -1.55 7.46 9.24
C LEU A 174 -1.15 8.95 9.34
N LEU A 175 -2.13 9.87 9.38
CA LEU A 175 -1.89 11.30 9.58
C LEU A 175 -1.58 11.65 11.05
N ALA A 176 -2.34 11.05 11.97
CA ALA A 176 -2.26 11.29 13.41
C ALA A 176 -2.27 9.94 14.15
N PRO A 177 -1.13 9.22 14.22
CA PRO A 177 -1.07 7.88 14.78
C PRO A 177 -1.62 7.80 16.21
N SER A 178 -2.58 6.91 16.43
CA SER A 178 -3.25 6.70 17.71
C SER A 178 -2.92 5.36 18.38
N GLY A 179 -2.12 4.53 17.72
CA GLY A 179 -1.58 3.32 18.35
C GLY A 179 -1.82 2.01 17.62
N LEU A 180 -2.18 2.03 16.32
CA LEU A 180 -2.24 0.80 15.53
C LEU A 180 -0.87 0.14 15.44
N LEU A 181 0.18 0.93 15.27
CA LEU A 181 1.58 0.50 15.24
C LEU A 181 2.44 1.39 16.12
N HIS A 182 3.48 0.83 16.70
CA HIS A 182 4.56 1.59 17.32
C HIS A 182 5.23 2.52 16.29
N GLN A 183 5.77 3.64 16.77
CA GLN A 183 6.36 4.66 15.88
C GLN A 183 7.50 4.14 14.99
N ASP A 184 8.27 3.13 15.45
CA ASP A 184 9.37 2.57 14.66
C ASP A 184 8.85 1.71 13.49
N SER A 185 7.81 0.91 13.70
CA SER A 185 7.15 0.14 12.64
C SER A 185 6.48 1.05 11.63
N LEU A 186 5.78 2.08 12.11
CA LEU A 186 5.19 3.08 11.22
C LEU A 186 6.25 3.86 10.43
N ARG A 187 7.39 4.18 11.05
CA ARG A 187 8.53 4.78 10.36
C ARG A 187 9.07 3.84 9.29
N ALA A 188 9.27 2.56 9.59
CA ALA A 188 9.71 1.58 8.59
C ALA A 188 8.73 1.47 7.44
N ALA A 189 7.41 1.50 7.69
CA ALA A 189 6.38 1.44 6.67
C ALA A 189 6.48 2.57 5.64
N ARG A 190 6.68 3.82 6.08
CA ARG A 190 6.58 5.04 5.26
C ARG A 190 7.91 5.66 4.85
N THR A 191 9.06 5.16 5.32
CA THR A 191 10.39 5.66 4.91
C THR A 191 11.09 4.68 4.00
N VAL A 192 11.94 5.22 3.12
CA VAL A 192 12.63 4.43 2.10
C VAL A 192 13.46 3.32 2.73
N GLN A 193 13.14 2.08 2.39
CA GLN A 193 13.97 0.92 2.68
C GLN A 193 14.93 0.67 1.50
N PHE A 194 16.17 0.27 1.76
CA PHE A 194 17.17 0.02 0.71
C PHE A 194 17.23 1.16 -0.33
N PRO A 195 17.73 2.35 0.05
CA PRO A 195 17.74 3.54 -0.84
C PRO A 195 18.55 3.31 -2.10
N GLY A 196 18.18 4.03 -3.17
CA GLY A 196 18.92 4.02 -4.45
C GLY A 196 18.56 2.89 -5.40
N LEU A 197 17.70 1.93 -5.00
CA LEU A 197 17.36 0.81 -5.88
C LEU A 197 16.53 1.28 -7.09
N PRO A 198 16.95 0.92 -8.32
CA PRO A 198 16.15 1.15 -9.52
C PRO A 198 15.01 0.14 -9.62
N GLY A 199 13.98 0.47 -10.38
CA GLY A 199 12.88 -0.46 -10.65
C GLY A 199 11.88 0.10 -11.65
N VAL A 200 10.79 -0.63 -11.86
CA VAL A 200 9.67 -0.19 -12.69
C VAL A 200 8.51 0.16 -11.78
N LEU A 201 7.96 1.37 -11.92
CA LEU A 201 6.69 1.75 -11.34
C LEU A 201 5.59 1.34 -12.34
N PRO A 202 4.69 0.41 -11.98
CA PRO A 202 3.64 -0.05 -12.90
C PRO A 202 2.85 1.11 -13.52
N GLY A 203 2.69 1.13 -14.84
CA GLY A 203 2.02 2.21 -15.57
C GLY A 203 2.83 3.49 -15.80
N TYR A 204 3.99 3.65 -15.14
CA TYR A 204 4.81 4.87 -15.17
C TYR A 204 6.27 4.62 -15.60
N GLY A 205 6.63 3.36 -15.90
CA GLY A 205 7.94 3.02 -16.45
C GLY A 205 9.06 2.93 -15.43
N GLY A 206 10.30 2.94 -15.95
CA GLY A 206 11.51 2.81 -15.13
C GLY A 206 11.80 4.04 -14.28
N GLN A 207 12.12 3.83 -13.01
CA GLN A 207 12.46 4.86 -12.03
C GLN A 207 13.86 4.61 -11.43
N ARG A 208 14.60 5.69 -11.16
CA ARG A 208 15.96 5.66 -10.57
C ARG A 208 16.15 6.88 -9.66
N PRO A 209 15.95 6.73 -8.34
CA PRO A 209 15.53 5.56 -7.59
C PRO A 209 14.05 5.24 -7.75
N ASN A 210 13.63 4.01 -7.41
CA ASN A 210 12.25 3.62 -7.23
C ASN A 210 11.98 3.39 -5.74
N ASP A 211 11.68 4.45 -5.02
CA ASP A 211 11.63 4.47 -3.55
C ASP A 211 10.37 3.79 -3.00
N TRP A 212 10.57 2.94 -1.98
CA TRP A 212 9.53 2.19 -1.27
C TRP A 212 9.88 2.09 0.21
N GLY A 213 8.89 2.27 1.06
CA GLY A 213 8.91 1.87 2.46
C GLY A 213 8.55 0.39 2.64
N ALA A 214 8.43 -0.07 3.87
CA ALA A 214 7.93 -1.40 4.17
C ALA A 214 6.38 -1.42 4.10
N GLY A 215 5.86 -1.39 2.86
CA GLY A 215 4.42 -1.44 2.60
C GLY A 215 3.85 -0.31 1.75
N PHE A 216 4.49 0.85 1.75
CA PHE A 216 4.03 2.00 0.96
C PHE A 216 5.02 2.37 -0.14
N GLU A 217 4.48 2.76 -1.27
CA GLU A 217 5.23 3.44 -2.30
C GLU A 217 5.56 4.85 -1.80
N VAL A 218 6.81 5.29 -1.93
CA VAL A 218 7.26 6.64 -1.59
C VAL A 218 7.54 7.41 -2.86
N ARG A 219 6.93 8.60 -3.00
CA ARG A 219 7.06 9.42 -4.20
C ARG A 219 8.51 9.71 -4.56
N GLY A 220 9.27 10.22 -3.60
CA GLY A 220 10.65 10.61 -3.87
C GLY A 220 10.76 11.60 -5.03
N THR A 221 11.68 11.30 -5.95
CA THR A 221 11.94 12.10 -7.17
C THR A 221 11.37 11.47 -8.44
N LYS A 222 10.48 10.47 -8.31
CA LYS A 222 9.91 9.76 -9.47
C LYS A 222 9.15 10.68 -10.41
N GLN A 223 9.41 10.51 -11.70
CA GLN A 223 8.70 11.19 -12.81
C GLN A 223 8.72 10.29 -14.06
N PRO A 224 7.54 10.07 -14.72
CA PRO A 224 6.20 10.46 -14.26
C PRO A 224 5.75 9.71 -12.99
N HIS A 225 4.72 10.24 -12.31
CA HIS A 225 4.18 9.67 -11.08
C HIS A 225 2.63 9.80 -11.05
N TRP A 226 1.96 8.95 -10.28
CA TRP A 226 0.50 8.94 -10.14
C TRP A 226 -0.04 10.05 -9.23
N THR A 227 0.77 10.63 -8.37
CA THR A 227 0.45 11.86 -7.64
C THR A 227 0.83 13.09 -8.46
N SER A 228 0.47 14.28 -8.00
CA SER A 228 0.91 15.53 -8.59
C SER A 228 2.42 15.74 -8.45
N ALA A 229 3.00 16.51 -9.39
CA ALA A 229 4.37 16.99 -9.27
C ALA A 229 4.58 17.92 -8.06
N ARG A 230 3.51 18.47 -7.52
CA ARG A 230 3.50 19.38 -6.34
C ARG A 230 3.44 18.64 -5.01
N ASN A 231 3.06 17.36 -5.00
CA ASN A 231 3.18 16.56 -3.80
C ASN A 231 4.63 16.50 -3.33
N SER A 232 4.86 16.55 -2.03
CA SER A 232 6.20 16.51 -1.46
C SER A 232 6.92 15.19 -1.78
N ALA A 233 8.24 15.20 -1.76
CA ALA A 233 9.04 13.98 -1.96
C ALA A 233 8.76 12.92 -0.87
N GLY A 234 8.32 13.36 0.32
CA GLY A 234 7.92 12.49 1.41
C GLY A 234 6.52 11.88 1.27
N THR A 235 5.77 12.24 0.23
CA THR A 235 4.45 11.65 -0.04
C THR A 235 4.55 10.15 -0.20
N TYR A 236 3.68 9.41 0.48
CA TYR A 236 3.61 7.96 0.41
C TYR A 236 2.17 7.47 0.27
N GLY A 237 2.00 6.28 -0.24
CA GLY A 237 0.67 5.69 -0.48
C GLY A 237 0.73 4.52 -1.42
N HIS A 238 -0.34 4.29 -2.14
CA HIS A 238 -0.43 3.24 -3.16
C HIS A 238 -1.58 3.49 -4.13
N PHE A 239 -1.49 2.88 -5.31
CA PHE A 239 -2.61 2.82 -6.24
C PHE A 239 -2.89 1.38 -6.69
N GLY A 240 -4.09 1.15 -7.20
CA GLY A 240 -4.57 -0.15 -7.61
C GLY A 240 -5.09 -0.19 -9.04
N ARG A 241 -4.88 -1.32 -9.70
CA ARG A 241 -5.34 -1.57 -11.08
C ARG A 241 -6.86 -1.41 -11.26
N SER A 242 -7.64 -1.46 -10.19
CA SER A 242 -9.09 -1.24 -10.22
C SER A 242 -9.50 0.23 -10.30
N GLY A 243 -8.57 1.17 -10.44
CA GLY A 243 -8.85 2.61 -10.47
C GLY A 243 -8.93 3.23 -9.08
N THR A 244 -8.18 2.71 -8.15
CA THR A 244 -8.16 3.12 -6.74
C THR A 244 -6.82 3.70 -6.36
N MET A 245 -6.81 4.71 -5.50
CA MET A 245 -5.57 5.26 -4.97
C MET A 245 -5.78 5.93 -3.62
N PHE A 246 -4.72 6.02 -2.82
CA PHE A 246 -4.61 6.96 -1.72
C PHE A 246 -3.18 7.44 -1.57
N TRP A 247 -3.03 8.65 -1.06
CA TRP A 247 -1.73 9.17 -0.65
C TRP A 247 -1.83 9.98 0.64
N ILE A 248 -0.72 10.06 1.35
CA ILE A 248 -0.49 10.95 2.48
C ILE A 248 0.71 11.83 2.12
N ASP A 249 0.55 13.14 2.24
CA ASP A 249 1.63 14.13 2.10
C ASP A 249 1.95 14.71 3.47
N PRO A 250 3.03 14.26 4.13
CA PRO A 250 3.37 14.72 5.47
C PRO A 250 3.71 16.21 5.54
N GLN A 251 4.23 16.79 4.45
CA GLN A 251 4.60 18.21 4.42
C GLN A 251 3.37 19.11 4.31
N ALA A 252 2.40 18.69 3.52
CA ALA A 252 1.12 19.40 3.41
C ALA A 252 0.19 19.11 4.61
N GLY A 253 0.44 18.03 5.37
CA GLY A 253 -0.46 17.55 6.41
C GLY A 253 -1.79 17.04 5.87
N LEU A 254 -1.80 16.54 4.64
CA LEU A 254 -3.00 16.13 3.93
C LEU A 254 -2.94 14.65 3.53
N ALA A 255 -4.11 14.03 3.45
CA ALA A 255 -4.31 12.73 2.83
C ALA A 255 -5.50 12.76 1.88
N LEU A 256 -5.39 12.01 0.79
CA LEU A 256 -6.44 11.82 -0.21
C LEU A 256 -6.66 10.34 -0.45
N VAL A 257 -7.92 9.93 -0.53
CA VAL A 257 -8.35 8.64 -1.09
C VAL A 257 -9.33 8.89 -2.23
N ALA A 258 -9.18 8.14 -3.31
CA ALA A 258 -10.15 8.09 -4.40
C ALA A 258 -10.29 6.65 -4.91
N LEU A 259 -11.51 6.17 -4.95
CA LEU A 259 -11.87 4.82 -5.36
C LEU A 259 -12.83 4.90 -6.54
N ALA A 260 -12.56 4.11 -7.57
CA ALA A 260 -13.42 3.96 -8.74
C ALA A 260 -13.57 2.48 -9.12
N ASP A 261 -14.59 2.16 -9.89
CA ASP A 261 -14.88 0.81 -10.38
C ASP A 261 -14.55 0.62 -11.87
N ARG A 262 -13.59 1.38 -12.36
CA ARG A 262 -13.00 1.24 -13.69
C ARG A 262 -11.51 0.97 -13.59
N ALA A 263 -11.02 0.02 -14.38
CA ALA A 263 -9.60 -0.29 -14.42
C ALA A 263 -8.74 0.95 -14.70
N PHE A 264 -7.58 1.00 -14.02
CA PHE A 264 -6.55 2.01 -14.27
C PHE A 264 -6.10 1.96 -15.73
N ASP A 265 -6.16 3.07 -16.39
CA ASP A 265 -5.64 3.33 -17.73
C ASP A 265 -5.37 4.84 -17.89
N ASP A 266 -5.31 5.34 -19.11
CA ASP A 266 -5.00 6.74 -19.44
C ASP A 266 -5.91 7.75 -18.72
N TRP A 267 -7.16 7.39 -18.41
CA TRP A 267 -8.06 8.30 -17.67
C TRP A 267 -7.51 8.61 -16.27
N ALA A 268 -7.00 7.59 -15.57
CA ALA A 268 -6.46 7.76 -14.24
C ALA A 268 -5.11 8.50 -14.26
N VAL A 269 -4.24 8.19 -15.24
CA VAL A 269 -2.97 8.91 -15.45
C VAL A 269 -3.18 10.41 -15.61
N GLN A 270 -4.29 10.81 -16.26
CA GLN A 270 -4.64 12.22 -16.45
C GLN A 270 -5.38 12.82 -15.25
N ALA A 271 -6.33 12.09 -14.66
CA ALA A 271 -7.24 12.63 -13.66
C ALA A 271 -6.61 12.74 -12.26
N TRP A 272 -5.78 11.78 -11.85
CA TRP A 272 -5.25 11.72 -10.48
C TRP A 272 -4.28 12.84 -10.11
N PRO A 273 -3.30 13.22 -10.98
CA PRO A 273 -2.46 14.39 -10.69
C PRO A 273 -3.27 15.69 -10.61
N VAL A 274 -4.28 15.86 -11.48
CA VAL A 274 -5.16 17.05 -11.48
C VAL A 274 -5.99 17.10 -10.20
N LEU A 275 -6.51 15.97 -9.73
CA LEU A 275 -7.21 15.90 -8.45
C LEU A 275 -6.28 16.24 -7.27
N SER A 276 -5.05 15.71 -7.30
CA SER A 276 -4.05 16.00 -6.27
C SER A 276 -3.67 17.48 -6.25
N ASP A 277 -3.49 18.12 -7.41
CA ASP A 277 -3.23 19.56 -7.51
C ASP A 277 -4.38 20.37 -6.91
N ALA A 278 -5.62 20.06 -7.27
CA ALA A 278 -6.79 20.75 -6.75
C ALA A 278 -6.95 20.62 -5.23
N VAL A 279 -6.57 19.49 -4.66
CA VAL A 279 -6.55 19.26 -3.20
C VAL A 279 -5.47 20.14 -2.54
N LEU A 280 -4.25 20.14 -3.08
CA LEU A 280 -3.14 20.95 -2.58
C LEU A 280 -3.42 22.46 -2.73
N ASP A 281 -4.06 22.90 -3.80
CA ASP A 281 -4.46 24.30 -4.00
C ASP A 281 -5.52 24.75 -3.00
N THR A 282 -6.35 23.85 -2.54
CA THR A 282 -7.50 24.20 -1.70
C THR A 282 -7.17 24.14 -0.20
N PHE A 283 -6.32 23.20 0.21
CA PHE A 283 -6.11 22.85 1.62
C PHE A 283 -4.64 22.84 2.05
N GLY A 284 -3.68 22.87 1.09
CA GLY A 284 -2.24 22.86 1.34
C GLY A 284 -1.61 24.21 1.61
#